data_3baad40332ae3bfe211c5caa4dc2bfee
#
_entry.id   3baad40332ae3bfe211c5caa4dc2bfee
#
_cell.length_a   1.000
_cell.length_b   1.000
_cell.length_c   1.000
_cell.angle_alpha   90.00
_cell.angle_beta   90.00
_cell.angle_gamma   90.00
#
_symmetry.space_group_name_H-M   'P 1'
#
loop_
_entity.id
_entity.type
_entity.pdbx_description
1 polymer ?
#
loop_
_entity_poly.entity_id
_entity_poly.type
_entity_poly.pdbx_seq_one_letter_code
_entity_poly.pdbx_strand_id
1 'polypeptide(L)'
;PRKTDDRRACGMVCKSLFLDGTLDCNAEYLNIFRETEDALDAQTELYQISDFSRFLLRTVDADALAVRRRHNYARLKDALAQLGVSPICRIAEDACPLVLPVWVKDRDALRRRLMEHRIYCAVHWPFDGVQADERPLARKLAAQMLSLPIDQRYDTAHIDYLMDTLDTYKGLLL
;
A
#
# COMPACT_ATOMS: atom_id res chain seq x y z
N PRO A 1 15.60 29.21 10.48
CA PRO A 1 15.12 27.85 10.78
C PRO A 1 14.48 27.29 9.51
N ARG A 2 14.81 26.04 9.15
CA ARG A 2 14.17 25.37 8.02
C ARG A 2 12.71 25.08 8.37
N LYS A 3 11.82 25.19 7.39
CA LYS A 3 10.40 24.86 7.57
C LYS A 3 10.22 23.39 7.91
N THR A 4 9.26 23.07 8.77
CA THR A 4 8.77 21.72 9.06
C THR A 4 7.27 21.69 8.83
N ASP A 5 6.73 20.51 8.50
CA ASP A 5 5.30 20.32 8.36
C ASP A 5 4.89 18.97 8.99
N ASP A 6 4.02 19.03 9.99
CA ASP A 6 3.53 17.87 10.72
C ASP A 6 2.07 17.51 10.37
N ARG A 7 1.43 18.22 9.44
CA ARG A 7 0.02 17.98 9.10
C ARG A 7 -0.23 16.54 8.68
N ARG A 8 0.66 15.97 7.84
CA ARG A 8 0.52 14.56 7.43
C ARG A 8 0.67 13.60 8.60
N ALA A 9 1.59 13.87 9.52
CA ALA A 9 1.75 13.08 10.73
C ALA A 9 0.51 13.17 11.64
N CYS A 10 -0.08 14.36 11.79
CA CYS A 10 -1.37 14.52 12.47
C CYS A 10 -2.49 13.70 11.80
N GLY A 11 -2.56 13.70 10.47
CA GLY A 11 -3.50 12.87 9.72
C GLY A 11 -3.30 11.37 9.98
N MET A 12 -2.05 10.90 10.12
CA MET A 12 -1.74 9.51 10.50
C MET A 12 -2.21 9.16 11.91
N VAL A 13 -2.05 10.08 12.87
CA VAL A 13 -2.58 9.91 14.24
C VAL A 13 -4.10 9.85 14.22
N CYS A 14 -4.77 10.77 13.53
CA CYS A 14 -6.24 10.74 13.37
C CYS A 14 -6.70 9.42 12.76
N LYS A 15 -6.03 8.95 11.70
CA LYS A 15 -6.33 7.66 11.09
C LYS A 15 -6.18 6.49 12.07
N SER A 16 -5.15 6.50 12.91
CA SER A 16 -4.96 5.46 13.94
C SER A 16 -6.11 5.45 14.94
N LEU A 17 -6.50 6.63 15.44
CA LEU A 17 -7.62 6.79 16.37
C LEU A 17 -8.97 6.39 15.76
N PHE A 18 -9.15 6.61 14.46
CA PHE A 18 -10.33 6.14 13.73
C PHE A 18 -10.33 4.61 13.60
N LEU A 19 -9.21 4.00 13.24
CA LEU A 19 -9.11 2.56 13.01
C LEU A 19 -9.28 1.74 14.30
N ASP A 20 -8.86 2.27 15.45
CA ASP A 20 -9.06 1.63 16.75
C ASP A 20 -10.42 1.94 17.40
N GLY A 21 -11.25 2.75 16.74
CA GLY A 21 -12.58 3.11 17.20
C GLY A 21 -12.61 4.18 18.31
N THR A 22 -11.48 4.80 18.62
CA THR A 22 -11.40 5.84 19.67
C THR A 22 -12.06 7.15 19.24
N LEU A 23 -11.93 7.51 17.95
CA LEU A 23 -12.45 8.78 17.43
C LEU A 23 -13.04 8.62 16.03
N ASP A 24 -14.25 9.12 15.81
CA ASP A 24 -14.86 9.20 14.48
C ASP A 24 -14.32 10.44 13.73
N CYS A 25 -13.21 10.27 13.05
CA CYS A 25 -12.52 11.33 12.30
C CYS A 25 -12.12 10.89 10.87
N ASN A 26 -12.95 10.03 10.26
CA ASN A 26 -12.64 9.50 8.91
C ASN A 26 -12.54 10.59 7.84
N ALA A 27 -13.48 11.53 7.83
CA ALA A 27 -13.49 12.63 6.86
C ALA A 27 -12.28 13.55 7.04
N GLU A 28 -11.94 13.84 8.29
CA GLU A 28 -10.85 14.75 8.68
C GLU A 28 -9.50 14.22 8.21
N TYR A 29 -9.15 12.97 8.53
CA TYR A 29 -7.84 12.46 8.13
C TYR A 29 -7.73 12.26 6.61
N LEU A 30 -8.82 11.91 5.92
CA LEU A 30 -8.83 11.83 4.46
C LEU A 30 -8.63 13.20 3.82
N ASN A 31 -9.24 14.24 4.38
CA ASN A 31 -9.02 15.62 3.93
C ASN A 31 -7.57 16.08 4.16
N ILE A 32 -7.02 15.82 5.35
CA ILE A 32 -5.61 16.12 5.66
C ILE A 32 -4.69 15.42 4.68
N PHE A 33 -4.93 14.16 4.35
CA PHE A 33 -4.09 13.44 3.39
C PHE A 33 -4.14 14.06 2.00
N ARG A 34 -5.32 14.41 1.51
CA ARG A 34 -5.46 15.08 0.21
C ARG A 34 -4.74 16.42 0.18
N GLU A 35 -4.99 17.29 1.17
CA GLU A 35 -4.34 18.60 1.26
C GLU A 35 -2.82 18.51 1.37
N THR A 36 -2.30 17.49 2.05
CA THR A 36 -0.85 17.31 2.21
C THR A 36 -0.21 16.68 0.97
N GLU A 37 -0.92 15.87 0.18
CA GLU A 37 -0.45 15.42 -1.14
C GLU A 37 -0.39 16.60 -2.11
N ASP A 38 -1.47 17.39 -2.20
CA ASP A 38 -1.50 18.59 -3.06
C ASP A 38 -0.37 19.58 -2.68
N ALA A 39 -0.14 19.76 -1.38
CA ALA A 39 0.95 20.62 -0.89
C ALA A 39 2.34 20.05 -1.21
N LEU A 40 2.52 18.73 -1.17
CA LEU A 40 3.78 18.07 -1.52
C LEU A 40 4.08 18.21 -3.02
N ASP A 41 3.07 18.04 -3.88
CA ASP A 41 3.20 18.19 -5.32
C ASP A 41 3.53 19.63 -5.73
N ALA A 42 3.02 20.62 -5.00
CA ALA A 42 3.31 22.04 -5.22
C ALA A 42 4.63 22.51 -4.55
N GLN A 43 5.28 21.67 -3.73
CA GLN A 43 6.44 22.05 -2.94
C GLN A 43 7.70 22.17 -3.80
N THR A 44 8.29 23.35 -3.81
CA THR A 44 9.58 23.62 -4.49
C THR A 44 10.76 23.70 -3.54
N GLU A 45 10.52 23.82 -2.22
CA GLU A 45 11.53 23.95 -1.18
C GLU A 45 11.68 22.66 -0.38
N LEU A 46 12.91 22.36 0.06
CA LEU A 46 13.16 21.23 0.97
C LEU A 46 12.79 21.61 2.41
N TYR A 47 11.94 20.81 3.02
CA TYR A 47 11.60 20.91 4.44
C TYR A 47 12.53 20.03 5.28
N GLN A 48 12.73 20.44 6.50
CA GLN A 48 13.45 19.64 7.48
C GLN A 48 12.47 18.67 8.14
N ILE A 49 12.94 17.45 8.47
CA ILE A 49 12.16 16.52 9.29
C ILE A 49 11.83 17.18 10.63
N SER A 50 10.57 17.12 11.05
CA SER A 50 10.11 17.66 12.31
C SER A 50 10.62 16.83 13.51
N ASP A 51 10.62 17.43 14.68
CA ASP A 51 11.00 16.72 15.92
C ASP A 51 9.99 15.62 16.26
N PHE A 52 8.71 15.83 15.96
CA PHE A 52 7.67 14.81 16.10
C PHE A 52 7.92 13.60 15.18
N SER A 53 8.15 13.83 13.90
CA SER A 53 8.48 12.74 12.97
C SER A 53 9.78 12.02 13.35
N ARG A 54 10.78 12.77 13.82
CA ARG A 54 12.05 12.21 14.31
C ARG A 54 11.85 11.35 15.56
N PHE A 55 10.98 11.78 16.48
CA PHE A 55 10.61 10.99 17.66
C PHE A 55 9.94 9.67 17.23
N LEU A 56 8.94 9.73 16.36
CA LEU A 56 8.26 8.53 15.85
C LEU A 56 9.24 7.54 15.22
N LEU A 57 10.14 8.01 14.35
CA LEU A 57 11.14 7.15 13.71
C LEU A 57 12.07 6.45 14.73
N ARG A 58 12.35 7.06 15.87
CA ARG A 58 13.17 6.45 16.92
C ARG A 58 12.42 5.43 17.78
N THR A 59 11.08 5.47 17.78
CA THR A 59 10.23 4.54 18.54
C THR A 59 9.80 3.33 17.72
N VAL A 60 9.97 3.36 16.40
CA VAL A 60 9.64 2.24 15.52
C VAL A 60 10.68 1.13 15.66
N ASP A 61 10.21 -0.07 15.98
CA ASP A 61 11.01 -1.29 15.87
C ASP A 61 11.07 -1.72 14.39
N ALA A 62 12.10 -1.27 13.69
CA ALA A 62 12.26 -1.51 12.27
C ALA A 62 12.51 -3.00 11.96
N ASP A 63 13.17 -3.73 12.86
CA ASP A 63 13.46 -5.15 12.69
C ASP A 63 12.18 -5.99 12.83
N ALA A 64 11.37 -5.74 13.86
CA ALA A 64 10.08 -6.39 14.03
C ALA A 64 9.13 -6.10 12.85
N LEU A 65 9.12 -4.87 12.36
CA LEU A 65 8.36 -4.46 11.17
C LEU A 65 8.82 -5.25 9.94
N ALA A 66 10.12 -5.33 9.68
CA ALA A 66 10.68 -6.04 8.55
C ALA A 66 10.40 -7.55 8.61
N VAL A 67 10.54 -8.15 9.79
CA VAL A 67 10.20 -9.57 10.03
C VAL A 67 8.73 -9.84 9.71
N ARG A 68 7.80 -9.00 10.20
CA ARG A 68 6.37 -9.16 9.94
C ARG A 68 6.05 -9.06 8.45
N ARG A 69 6.60 -8.07 7.76
CA ARG A 69 6.35 -7.88 6.32
C ARG A 69 6.91 -9.03 5.48
N ARG A 70 8.11 -9.52 5.79
CA ARG A 70 8.70 -10.70 5.11
C ARG A 70 7.85 -11.95 5.35
N HIS A 71 7.37 -12.17 6.58
CA HIS A 71 6.47 -13.28 6.88
C HIS A 71 5.19 -13.21 6.04
N ASN A 72 4.52 -12.06 6.02
CA ASN A 72 3.29 -11.84 5.26
C ASN A 72 3.54 -12.03 3.75
N TYR A 73 4.65 -11.51 3.23
CA TYR A 73 5.05 -11.67 1.84
C TYR A 73 5.24 -13.15 1.47
N ALA A 74 6.02 -13.89 2.26
CA ALA A 74 6.29 -15.30 2.00
C ALA A 74 4.98 -16.11 2.00
N ARG A 75 4.15 -15.94 3.04
CA ARG A 75 2.88 -16.64 3.16
C ARG A 75 1.94 -16.36 1.97
N LEU A 76 1.76 -15.09 1.60
CA LEU A 76 0.91 -14.72 0.47
C LEU A 76 1.49 -15.24 -0.85
N LYS A 77 2.80 -15.13 -1.06
CA LYS A 77 3.48 -15.65 -2.26
C LYS A 77 3.26 -17.16 -2.43
N ASP A 78 3.46 -17.93 -1.35
CA ASP A 78 3.34 -19.39 -1.39
C ASP A 78 1.89 -19.83 -1.65
N ALA A 79 0.92 -19.13 -1.09
CA ALA A 79 -0.48 -19.38 -1.35
C ALA A 79 -0.90 -18.97 -2.78
N LEU A 80 -0.42 -17.86 -3.31
CA LEU A 80 -0.65 -17.46 -4.70
C LEU A 80 -0.06 -18.45 -5.69
N ALA A 81 1.09 -19.07 -5.37
CA ALA A 81 1.69 -20.10 -6.21
C ALA A 81 0.77 -21.33 -6.38
N GLN A 82 -0.05 -21.65 -5.38
CA GLN A 82 -1.07 -22.74 -5.48
C GLN A 82 -2.19 -22.36 -6.48
N LEU A 83 -2.43 -21.09 -6.69
CA LEU A 83 -3.36 -20.57 -7.70
C LEU A 83 -2.69 -20.37 -9.09
N GLY A 84 -1.41 -20.73 -9.22
CA GLY A 84 -0.64 -20.50 -10.44
C GLY A 84 -0.20 -19.03 -10.64
N VAL A 85 -0.30 -18.21 -9.63
CA VAL A 85 0.03 -16.76 -9.70
C VAL A 85 1.41 -16.52 -9.11
N SER A 86 2.21 -15.70 -9.79
CA SER A 86 3.53 -15.29 -9.30
C SER A 86 3.62 -13.78 -9.12
N PRO A 87 4.41 -13.30 -8.14
CA PRO A 87 4.74 -11.89 -8.04
C PRO A 87 5.39 -11.36 -9.33
N ILE A 88 5.12 -10.10 -9.65
CA ILE A 88 5.71 -9.44 -10.84
C ILE A 88 7.24 -9.36 -10.77
N CYS A 89 7.78 -9.24 -9.56
CA CYS A 89 9.22 -9.13 -9.34
C CYS A 89 9.69 -10.04 -8.20
N ARG A 90 10.95 -10.43 -8.27
CA ARG A 90 11.64 -11.06 -7.14
C ARG A 90 12.18 -9.98 -6.23
N ILE A 91 12.17 -10.25 -4.94
CA ILE A 91 12.79 -9.38 -3.92
C ILE A 91 14.00 -10.09 -3.32
N ALA A 92 14.97 -9.31 -2.83
CA ALA A 92 16.10 -9.84 -2.06
C ALA A 92 15.61 -10.40 -0.71
N GLU A 93 16.34 -11.35 -0.14
CA GLU A 93 15.96 -12.02 1.12
C GLU A 93 15.89 -11.06 2.31
N ASP A 94 16.73 -10.04 2.31
CA ASP A 94 16.81 -8.99 3.32
C ASP A 94 15.84 -7.81 3.06
N ALA A 95 15.13 -7.81 1.93
CA ALA A 95 14.20 -6.73 1.61
C ALA A 95 13.07 -6.61 2.65
N CYS A 96 12.60 -5.38 2.83
CA CYS A 96 11.40 -5.08 3.62
C CYS A 96 10.26 -4.67 2.67
N PRO A 97 9.47 -5.63 2.14
CA PRO A 97 8.46 -5.33 1.14
C PRO A 97 7.30 -4.52 1.74
N LEU A 98 6.76 -3.59 0.96
CA LEU A 98 5.57 -2.82 1.33
C LEU A 98 4.29 -3.51 0.86
N VAL A 99 4.34 -4.07 -0.34
CA VAL A 99 3.22 -4.73 -1.02
C VAL A 99 3.73 -5.94 -1.81
N LEU A 100 2.81 -6.82 -2.22
CA LEU A 100 3.10 -7.89 -3.16
C LEU A 100 2.41 -7.58 -4.49
N PRO A 101 3.14 -7.16 -5.54
CA PRO A 101 2.55 -6.83 -6.83
C PRO A 101 2.30 -8.09 -7.66
N VAL A 102 1.11 -8.20 -8.23
CA VAL A 102 0.69 -9.30 -9.12
C VAL A 102 0.09 -8.77 -10.41
N TRP A 103 0.18 -9.59 -11.47
CA TRP A 103 -0.56 -9.35 -12.69
C TRP A 103 -2.00 -9.81 -12.55
N VAL A 104 -2.93 -9.00 -13.06
CA VAL A 104 -4.36 -9.32 -13.08
C VAL A 104 -4.95 -9.00 -14.45
N LYS A 105 -6.03 -9.69 -14.82
CA LYS A 105 -6.71 -9.47 -16.11
C LYS A 105 -7.40 -8.11 -16.16
N ASP A 106 -8.14 -7.79 -15.11
CA ASP A 106 -8.85 -6.52 -14.92
C ASP A 106 -8.62 -6.04 -13.48
N ARG A 107 -7.68 -5.10 -13.32
CA ARG A 107 -7.30 -4.53 -12.03
C ARG A 107 -8.49 -3.87 -11.33
N ASP A 108 -9.26 -3.09 -12.06
CA ASP A 108 -10.31 -2.28 -11.46
C ASP A 108 -11.52 -3.14 -11.07
N ALA A 109 -11.82 -4.20 -11.85
CA ALA A 109 -12.83 -5.17 -11.47
C ALA A 109 -12.41 -5.94 -10.21
N LEU A 110 -11.21 -6.50 -10.15
CA LEU A 110 -10.73 -7.22 -8.96
C LEU A 110 -10.67 -6.29 -7.75
N ARG A 111 -10.16 -5.08 -7.91
CA ARG A 111 -10.07 -4.09 -6.82
C ARG A 111 -11.45 -3.77 -6.25
N ARG A 112 -12.49 -3.58 -7.08
CA ARG A 112 -13.86 -3.37 -6.61
C ARG A 112 -14.37 -4.55 -5.79
N ARG A 113 -14.14 -5.79 -6.25
CA ARG A 113 -14.52 -7.00 -5.51
C ARG A 113 -13.82 -7.09 -4.17
N LEU A 114 -12.52 -6.82 -4.11
CA LEU A 114 -11.76 -6.81 -2.86
C LEU A 114 -12.27 -5.72 -1.89
N MET A 115 -12.67 -4.56 -2.39
CA MET A 115 -13.26 -3.49 -1.56
C MET A 115 -14.61 -3.90 -0.94
N GLU A 116 -15.43 -4.71 -1.62
CA GLU A 116 -16.65 -5.29 -1.06
C GLU A 116 -16.36 -6.16 0.18
N HIS A 117 -15.16 -6.76 0.22
CA HIS A 117 -14.62 -7.54 1.34
C HIS A 117 -13.75 -6.71 2.30
N ARG A 118 -13.78 -5.37 2.21
CA ARG A 118 -12.96 -4.43 3.01
C ARG A 118 -11.45 -4.61 2.83
N ILE A 119 -11.03 -5.16 1.70
CA ILE A 119 -9.63 -5.29 1.31
C ILE A 119 -9.29 -4.15 0.37
N TYR A 120 -8.42 -3.25 0.80
CA TYR A 120 -8.06 -2.03 0.07
C TYR A 120 -6.67 -2.17 -0.52
N CYS A 121 -6.60 -2.38 -1.84
CA CYS A 121 -5.36 -2.45 -2.59
C CYS A 121 -5.00 -1.10 -3.19
N ALA A 122 -3.76 -0.68 -3.01
CA ALA A 122 -3.26 0.54 -3.61
C ALA A 122 -3.08 0.37 -5.12
N VAL A 123 -3.40 1.43 -5.86
CA VAL A 123 -3.01 1.58 -7.27
C VAL A 123 -1.76 2.43 -7.29
N HIS A 124 -0.62 1.80 -7.57
CA HIS A 124 0.63 2.51 -7.69
C HIS A 124 0.81 3.00 -9.12
N TRP A 125 0.97 4.32 -9.22
CA TRP A 125 1.24 5.11 -10.40
C TRP A 125 0.25 4.87 -11.55
N PRO A 126 -0.94 5.52 -11.48
CA PRO A 126 -1.79 5.64 -12.64
C PRO A 126 -0.96 6.29 -13.77
N PHE A 127 -1.12 5.81 -14.97
CA PHE A 127 -0.38 6.32 -16.12
C PHE A 127 -1.33 7.14 -17.00
N ASP A 128 -1.43 8.42 -16.68
CA ASP A 128 -2.28 9.39 -17.41
C ASP A 128 -1.48 10.15 -18.48
N GLY A 129 -0.29 9.67 -18.81
CA GLY A 129 0.68 10.39 -19.62
C GLY A 129 0.44 10.30 -21.13
N VAL A 130 0.70 11.41 -21.79
CA VAL A 130 0.62 11.62 -23.23
C VAL A 130 1.53 10.68 -24.06
N GLN A 131 2.50 9.99 -23.44
CA GLN A 131 3.48 9.11 -24.10
C GLN A 131 3.19 7.62 -23.92
N ALA A 132 1.94 7.27 -23.66
CA ALA A 132 1.53 5.90 -23.43
C ALA A 132 1.89 4.95 -24.59
N ASP A 133 1.90 5.42 -25.82
CA ASP A 133 2.17 4.61 -27.01
C ASP A 133 3.64 4.22 -27.15
N GLU A 134 4.56 4.99 -26.60
CA GLU A 134 5.98 4.74 -26.66
C GLU A 134 6.48 3.77 -25.55
N ARG A 135 5.64 3.44 -24.55
CA ARG A 135 6.02 2.65 -23.38
C ARG A 135 5.00 1.54 -23.06
N PRO A 136 4.92 0.49 -23.88
CA PRO A 136 3.89 -0.55 -23.75
C PRO A 136 3.94 -1.28 -22.40
N LEU A 137 5.13 -1.49 -21.82
CA LEU A 137 5.27 -2.14 -20.51
C LEU A 137 4.72 -1.24 -19.39
N ALA A 138 5.00 0.06 -19.41
CA ALA A 138 4.48 1.01 -18.41
C ALA A 138 2.94 1.07 -18.47
N ARG A 139 2.37 1.09 -19.67
CA ARG A 139 0.92 1.01 -19.88
C ARG A 139 0.35 -0.29 -19.30
N LYS A 140 0.98 -1.43 -19.59
CA LYS A 140 0.55 -2.72 -19.06
C LYS A 140 0.61 -2.76 -17.54
N LEU A 141 1.70 -2.29 -16.93
CA LEU A 141 1.82 -2.17 -15.47
C LEU A 141 0.71 -1.30 -14.88
N ALA A 142 0.50 -0.12 -15.44
CA ALA A 142 -0.54 0.79 -14.97
C ALA A 142 -1.97 0.21 -15.07
N ALA A 143 -2.24 -0.63 -16.06
CA ALA A 143 -3.57 -1.22 -16.29
C ALA A 143 -3.80 -2.54 -15.53
N GLN A 144 -2.77 -3.36 -15.37
CA GLN A 144 -2.91 -4.76 -14.95
C GLN A 144 -2.14 -5.11 -13.67
N MET A 145 -1.37 -4.20 -13.09
CA MET A 145 -0.71 -4.45 -11.80
C MET A 145 -1.65 -4.13 -10.66
N LEU A 146 -1.79 -5.07 -9.71
CA LEU A 146 -2.45 -4.84 -8.43
C LEU A 146 -1.47 -5.09 -7.30
N SER A 147 -1.39 -4.15 -6.36
CA SER A 147 -0.52 -4.24 -5.18
C SER A 147 -1.29 -4.80 -4.00
N LEU A 148 -1.06 -6.07 -3.68
CA LEU A 148 -1.70 -6.74 -2.56
C LEU A 148 -1.08 -6.28 -1.22
N PRO A 149 -1.89 -5.98 -0.19
CA PRO A 149 -1.42 -5.49 1.09
C PRO A 149 -0.76 -6.61 1.90
N ILE A 150 0.45 -6.36 2.41
CA ILE A 150 1.21 -7.29 3.25
C ILE A 150 1.92 -6.58 4.40
N ASP A 151 1.57 -5.32 4.66
CA ASP A 151 2.28 -4.52 5.64
C ASP A 151 2.12 -5.04 7.08
N GLN A 152 2.87 -4.46 8.01
CA GLN A 152 2.97 -4.93 9.39
C GLN A 152 1.68 -4.85 10.22
N ARG A 153 0.65 -4.17 9.71
CA ARG A 153 -0.67 -4.09 10.37
C ARG A 153 -1.45 -5.40 10.29
N TYR A 154 -1.08 -6.24 9.33
CA TYR A 154 -1.77 -7.51 9.08
C TYR A 154 -1.03 -8.67 9.77
N ASP A 155 -1.81 -9.57 10.34
CA ASP A 155 -1.34 -10.85 10.87
C ASP A 155 -1.67 -12.01 9.90
N THR A 156 -1.37 -13.21 10.33
CA THR A 156 -1.60 -14.44 9.55
C THR A 156 -3.07 -14.59 9.15
N ALA A 157 -4.02 -14.31 10.04
CA ALA A 157 -5.45 -14.46 9.76
C ALA A 157 -5.93 -13.48 8.68
N HIS A 158 -5.41 -12.26 8.68
CA HIS A 158 -5.71 -11.29 7.62
C HIS A 158 -5.15 -11.74 6.27
N ILE A 159 -3.95 -12.32 6.23
CA ILE A 159 -3.36 -12.84 4.98
C ILE A 159 -4.16 -14.04 4.48
N ASP A 160 -4.62 -14.93 5.35
CA ASP A 160 -5.46 -16.06 4.98
C ASP A 160 -6.81 -15.59 4.43
N TYR A 161 -7.44 -14.61 5.08
CA TYR A 161 -8.68 -14.00 4.57
C TYR A 161 -8.51 -13.38 3.18
N LEU A 162 -7.39 -12.69 2.97
CA LEU A 162 -7.04 -12.15 1.64
C LEU A 162 -6.94 -13.29 0.61
N MET A 163 -6.30 -14.40 0.96
CA MET A 163 -6.13 -15.55 0.07
C MET A 163 -7.45 -16.23 -0.28
N ASP A 164 -8.31 -16.49 0.71
CA ASP A 164 -9.62 -17.08 0.50
C ASP A 164 -10.49 -16.20 -0.42
N THR A 165 -10.37 -14.88 -0.24
CA THR A 165 -11.06 -13.92 -1.10
C THR A 165 -10.50 -13.95 -2.53
N LEU A 166 -9.18 -14.00 -2.69
CA LEU A 166 -8.54 -14.09 -4.02
C LEU A 166 -8.87 -15.38 -4.75
N ASP A 167 -8.95 -16.53 -4.04
CA ASP A 167 -9.38 -17.80 -4.66
C ASP A 167 -10.81 -17.71 -5.21
N THR A 168 -11.71 -17.02 -4.50
CA THR A 168 -13.06 -16.77 -4.99
C THR A 168 -13.06 -16.01 -6.32
N TYR A 169 -12.11 -15.13 -6.54
CA TYR A 169 -11.97 -14.32 -7.76
C TYR A 169 -10.78 -14.71 -8.64
N LYS A 170 -10.28 -15.94 -8.51
CA LYS A 170 -9.09 -16.42 -9.27
C LYS A 170 -9.21 -16.26 -10.80
N GLY A 171 -10.41 -16.25 -11.33
CA GLY A 171 -10.65 -15.98 -12.75
C GLY A 171 -10.17 -14.59 -13.22
N LEU A 172 -9.93 -13.64 -12.31
CA LEU A 172 -9.39 -12.29 -12.58
C LEU A 172 -7.87 -12.21 -12.40
N LEU A 173 -7.22 -13.24 -11.87
CA LEU A 173 -5.76 -13.33 -11.74
C LEU A 173 -5.11 -13.80 -13.07
N LEU A 174 -3.78 -13.51 -13.23
CA LEU A 174 -2.95 -13.92 -14.38
C LEU A 174 -1.77 -14.75 -13.93
#